data_bfd970c6d1b713dd3f7d021c10598754
#
_entry.id   bfd970c6d1b713dd3f7d021c10598754
#
_cell.length_a   1.000
_cell.length_b   1.000
_cell.length_c   1.000
_cell.angle_alpha   90.00
_cell.angle_beta   90.00
_cell.angle_gamma   90.00
#
_symmetry.space_group_name_H-M   'P 1'
#
loop_
_entity.id
_entity.type
_entity.pdbx_description
1 polymer ?
#
loop_
_entity_poly.entity_id
_entity_poly.type
_entity_poly.pdbx_seq_one_letter_code
_entity_poly.pdbx_strand_id
1 'polypeptide(L)'
;SLHMNKKRRLEKILDMLKIDGTITIKEIIDELDISDMTARRDLDALEADGLLTRTHGGAQLLSSKKPLEKTHIEKKSLNTKEKIDIAKKACSLIKDGDTIFIGPGTTLVQLALELKGRKGYKIRVITNSLPVFLILNDSETIDLLLLGGEYREITGAFVGSMASTNLKAMRFAKAFVSANAVTHNSIATYSDKEGVIQQLALNNAVEKFLLVDSTKFDRYDFFNFYNLDQLDTIITDNQISPQHLEEFSQYTTILKAD
;
A
#
# COMPACT_ATOMS: atom_id res chain seq x y z
N SER A 1 41.22 -9.33 17.16
CA SER A 1 39.76 -9.15 17.20
C SER A 1 39.13 -10.50 17.51
N LEU A 2 38.52 -10.64 18.66
CA LEU A 2 37.70 -11.84 18.97
C LEU A 2 36.53 -11.87 18.02
N HIS A 3 36.61 -12.74 17.02
CA HIS A 3 35.46 -13.00 16.12
C HIS A 3 34.26 -13.39 16.96
N MET A 4 33.20 -12.57 16.90
CA MET A 4 31.92 -12.81 17.55
C MET A 4 31.35 -14.11 17.00
N ASN A 5 30.93 -15.04 17.87
CA ASN A 5 30.31 -16.27 17.42
C ASN A 5 28.91 -15.98 16.81
N LYS A 6 28.42 -16.95 16.01
CA LYS A 6 27.14 -16.79 15.28
C LYS A 6 25.97 -16.45 16.22
N LYS A 7 25.83 -17.14 17.35
CA LYS A 7 24.75 -16.91 18.31
C LYS A 7 24.70 -15.46 18.79
N ARG A 8 25.85 -14.93 19.18
CA ARG A 8 25.98 -13.55 19.66
C ARG A 8 25.71 -12.52 18.57
N ARG A 9 26.09 -12.82 17.30
CA ARG A 9 25.76 -11.95 16.17
C ARG A 9 24.24 -11.89 15.96
N LEU A 10 23.57 -13.04 15.94
CA LEU A 10 22.11 -13.10 15.77
C LEU A 10 21.37 -12.33 16.87
N GLU A 11 21.81 -12.48 18.13
CA GLU A 11 21.25 -11.71 19.26
C GLU A 11 21.45 -10.19 19.06
N LYS A 12 22.63 -9.76 18.63
CA LYS A 12 22.89 -8.34 18.36
C LYS A 12 22.06 -7.79 17.20
N ILE A 13 21.90 -8.55 16.12
CA ILE A 13 21.05 -8.14 15.00
C ILE A 13 19.60 -7.94 15.47
N LEU A 14 19.07 -8.85 16.28
CA LEU A 14 17.72 -8.70 16.85
C LEU A 14 17.62 -7.48 17.78
N ASP A 15 18.65 -7.22 18.58
CA ASP A 15 18.66 -6.04 19.47
C ASP A 15 18.67 -4.73 18.67
N MET A 16 19.50 -4.65 17.62
CA MET A 16 19.51 -3.52 16.69
C MET A 16 18.16 -3.34 15.99
N LEU A 17 17.56 -4.43 15.56
CA LEU A 17 16.26 -4.43 14.87
C LEU A 17 15.13 -3.93 15.78
N LYS A 18 15.19 -4.23 17.10
CA LYS A 18 14.18 -3.80 18.08
C LYS A 18 14.18 -2.29 18.30
N ILE A 19 15.26 -1.59 18.02
CA ILE A 19 15.37 -0.15 18.22
C ILE A 19 14.49 0.59 17.20
N ASP A 20 14.64 0.27 15.90
CA ASP A 20 13.99 0.99 14.81
C ASP A 20 12.91 0.17 14.07
N GLY A 21 12.80 -1.12 14.36
CA GLY A 21 11.88 -2.03 13.68
C GLY A 21 12.37 -2.48 12.29
N THR A 22 13.40 -1.84 11.76
CA THR A 22 14.05 -2.16 10.48
C THR A 22 15.57 -2.10 10.62
N ILE A 23 16.27 -2.84 9.78
CA ILE A 23 17.74 -2.83 9.73
C ILE A 23 18.21 -3.06 8.30
N THR A 24 19.23 -2.36 7.88
CA THR A 24 19.86 -2.58 6.59
C THR A 24 21.08 -3.50 6.71
N ILE A 25 21.44 -4.18 5.61
CA ILE A 25 22.66 -5.00 5.55
C ILE A 25 23.87 -4.13 5.83
N LYS A 26 23.89 -2.90 5.33
CA LYS A 26 24.98 -1.95 5.57
C LYS A 26 25.16 -1.65 7.06
N GLU A 27 24.08 -1.38 7.78
CA GLU A 27 24.12 -1.15 9.23
C GLU A 27 24.69 -2.36 9.98
N ILE A 28 24.29 -3.57 9.58
CA ILE A 28 24.81 -4.82 10.17
C ILE A 28 26.32 -4.95 9.93
N ILE A 29 26.77 -4.71 8.70
CA ILE A 29 28.19 -4.78 8.33
C ILE A 29 29.00 -3.78 9.13
N ASP A 30 28.54 -2.53 9.20
CA ASP A 30 29.24 -1.44 9.87
C ASP A 30 29.33 -1.68 11.40
N GLU A 31 28.27 -2.18 12.02
CA GLU A 31 28.21 -2.38 13.48
C GLU A 31 28.93 -3.67 13.93
N LEU A 32 28.83 -4.74 13.15
CA LEU A 32 29.33 -6.06 13.56
C LEU A 32 30.68 -6.42 12.93
N ASP A 33 31.19 -5.59 12.04
CA ASP A 33 32.44 -5.80 11.29
C ASP A 33 32.49 -7.19 10.61
N ILE A 34 31.43 -7.49 9.84
CA ILE A 34 31.27 -8.76 9.11
C ILE A 34 31.08 -8.50 7.62
N SER A 35 31.24 -9.55 6.81
CA SER A 35 31.04 -9.46 5.37
C SER A 35 29.54 -9.39 5.00
N ASP A 36 29.24 -8.83 3.82
CA ASP A 36 27.88 -8.82 3.25
C ASP A 36 27.28 -10.24 3.22
N MET A 37 28.05 -11.23 2.79
CA MET A 37 27.59 -12.61 2.74
C MET A 37 27.22 -13.15 4.13
N THR A 38 28.01 -12.84 5.15
CA THR A 38 27.71 -13.26 6.52
C THR A 38 26.46 -12.59 7.04
N ALA A 39 26.31 -11.27 6.82
CA ALA A 39 25.12 -10.53 7.21
C ALA A 39 23.83 -11.13 6.56
N ARG A 40 23.88 -11.44 5.28
CA ARG A 40 22.76 -12.06 4.56
C ARG A 40 22.40 -13.44 5.13
N ARG A 41 23.40 -14.28 5.38
CA ARG A 41 23.18 -15.62 5.98
C ARG A 41 22.60 -15.54 7.38
N ASP A 42 23.05 -14.59 8.18
CA ASP A 42 22.53 -14.39 9.53
C ASP A 42 21.07 -13.91 9.49
N LEU A 43 20.71 -13.00 8.58
CA LEU A 43 19.32 -12.60 8.37
C LEU A 43 18.44 -13.74 7.86
N ASP A 44 18.94 -14.56 6.95
CA ASP A 44 18.23 -15.75 6.44
C ASP A 44 17.95 -16.75 7.56
N ALA A 45 18.90 -16.95 8.45
CA ALA A 45 18.74 -17.84 9.61
C ALA A 45 17.67 -17.31 10.57
N LEU A 46 17.65 -16.01 10.85
CA LEU A 46 16.63 -15.39 11.70
C LEU A 46 15.24 -15.40 11.06
N GLU A 47 15.15 -15.26 9.75
CA GLU A 47 13.89 -15.40 9.02
C GLU A 47 13.37 -16.84 9.07
N ALA A 48 14.25 -17.83 8.89
CA ALA A 48 13.89 -19.25 8.99
C ALA A 48 13.36 -19.60 10.39
N ASP A 49 13.87 -18.96 11.43
CA ASP A 49 13.40 -19.11 12.81
C ASP A 49 12.13 -18.28 13.11
N GLY A 50 11.60 -17.54 12.13
CA GLY A 50 10.37 -16.77 12.29
C GLY A 50 10.54 -15.50 13.15
N LEU A 51 11.76 -14.99 13.31
CA LEU A 51 12.05 -13.85 14.20
C LEU A 51 12.07 -12.51 13.49
N LEU A 52 12.19 -12.50 12.18
CA LEU A 52 12.17 -11.31 11.34
C LEU A 52 11.70 -11.67 9.93
N THR A 53 11.53 -10.65 9.11
CA THR A 53 11.28 -10.80 7.68
C THR A 53 12.33 -10.06 6.87
N ARG A 54 12.83 -10.71 5.82
CA ARG A 54 13.77 -10.11 4.88
C ARG A 54 13.09 -9.02 4.06
N THR A 55 13.80 -7.92 3.85
CA THR A 55 13.49 -6.89 2.88
C THR A 55 14.59 -6.86 1.80
N HIS A 56 14.41 -6.09 0.73
CA HIS A 56 15.38 -6.04 -0.37
C HIS A 56 16.81 -5.68 0.08
N GLY A 57 16.98 -4.81 1.06
CA GLY A 57 18.30 -4.36 1.54
C GLY A 57 18.55 -4.65 3.01
N GLY A 58 17.77 -5.52 3.66
CA GLY A 58 17.90 -5.77 5.09
C GLY A 58 16.82 -6.65 5.66
N ALA A 59 16.23 -6.22 6.77
CA ALA A 59 15.16 -6.95 7.45
C ALA A 59 14.23 -6.03 8.23
N GLN A 60 13.05 -6.55 8.54
CA GLN A 60 12.03 -5.95 9.38
C GLN A 60 11.67 -6.89 10.52
N LEU A 61 11.39 -6.33 11.69
CA LEU A 61 10.89 -7.11 12.82
C LEU A 61 9.50 -7.66 12.49
N LEU A 62 9.33 -8.97 12.65
CA LEU A 62 8.00 -9.58 12.80
C LEU A 62 7.49 -9.13 14.16
N SER A 63 6.90 -7.96 14.24
CA SER A 63 6.69 -7.38 15.53
C SER A 63 5.27 -7.55 16.03
N SER A 64 5.19 -7.87 17.32
CA SER A 64 4.06 -7.57 18.18
C SER A 64 3.85 -6.05 18.38
N LYS A 65 4.79 -5.19 17.94
CA LYS A 65 4.62 -3.73 17.93
C LYS A 65 4.04 -3.33 16.59
N LYS A 66 2.87 -2.71 16.61
CA LYS A 66 2.25 -2.09 15.43
C LYS A 66 3.23 -1.11 14.79
N PRO A 67 3.42 -1.13 13.47
CA PRO A 67 4.11 -0.06 12.76
C PRO A 67 3.49 1.28 13.11
N LEU A 68 4.28 2.34 13.19
CA LEU A 68 3.77 3.68 13.43
C LEU A 68 2.95 4.15 12.22
N GLU A 69 1.68 4.41 12.42
CA GLU A 69 0.81 4.92 11.37
C GLU A 69 1.17 6.37 11.03
N LYS A 70 1.47 6.63 9.76
CA LYS A 70 1.67 8.00 9.27
C LYS A 70 0.33 8.65 8.98
N THR A 71 0.20 9.93 9.33
CA THR A 71 -0.98 10.72 9.02
C THR A 71 -1.11 10.97 7.51
N HIS A 72 -2.31 11.30 7.05
CA HIS A 72 -2.55 11.71 5.66
C HIS A 72 -1.68 12.93 5.27
N ILE A 73 -1.51 13.89 6.19
CA ILE A 73 -0.68 15.08 5.97
C ILE A 73 0.78 14.71 5.77
N GLU A 74 1.33 13.81 6.60
CA GLU A 74 2.71 13.32 6.46
C GLU A 74 2.94 12.60 5.13
N LYS A 75 2.00 11.76 4.71
CA LYS A 75 2.07 11.01 3.44
C LYS A 75 1.94 11.92 2.21
N LYS A 76 1.19 13.01 2.31
CA LYS A 76 0.89 13.90 1.18
C LYS A 76 2.14 14.46 0.51
N SER A 77 3.21 14.74 1.26
CA SER A 77 4.45 15.29 0.75
C SER A 77 5.45 14.24 0.25
N LEU A 78 5.16 12.93 0.43
CA LEU A 78 6.06 11.86 0.03
C LEU A 78 5.75 11.38 -1.40
N ASN A 79 6.78 11.24 -2.24
CA ASN A 79 6.68 10.65 -3.59
C ASN A 79 5.58 11.30 -4.44
N THR A 80 5.47 12.63 -4.40
CA THR A 80 4.38 13.38 -5.04
C THR A 80 4.34 13.17 -6.55
N LYS A 81 5.51 13.23 -7.22
CA LYS A 81 5.60 13.03 -8.67
C LYS A 81 5.11 11.63 -9.07
N GLU A 82 5.57 10.61 -8.34
CA GLU A 82 5.20 9.22 -8.58
C GLU A 82 3.69 9.02 -8.42
N LYS A 83 3.08 9.60 -7.41
CA LYS A 83 1.64 9.53 -7.17
C LYS A 83 0.83 10.21 -8.27
N ILE A 84 1.30 11.34 -8.79
CA ILE A 84 0.67 12.02 -9.92
C ILE A 84 0.74 11.16 -11.18
N ASP A 85 1.88 10.58 -11.48
CA ASP A 85 2.05 9.71 -12.65
C ASP A 85 1.11 8.49 -12.58
N ILE A 86 1.02 7.86 -11.41
CA ILE A 86 0.10 6.74 -11.15
C ILE A 86 -1.35 7.19 -11.35
N ALA A 87 -1.73 8.34 -10.81
CA ALA A 87 -3.07 8.89 -10.91
C ALA A 87 -3.48 9.19 -12.37
N LYS A 88 -2.59 9.75 -13.16
CA LYS A 88 -2.82 10.00 -14.59
C LYS A 88 -3.07 8.70 -15.34
N LYS A 89 -2.27 7.68 -15.06
CA LYS A 89 -2.45 6.37 -15.69
C LYS A 89 -3.79 5.74 -15.29
N ALA A 90 -4.13 5.74 -14.01
CA ALA A 90 -5.41 5.23 -13.52
C ALA A 90 -6.60 6.00 -14.13
N CYS A 91 -6.52 7.32 -14.19
CA CYS A 91 -7.57 8.14 -14.80
C CYS A 91 -7.82 7.78 -16.25
N SER A 92 -6.77 7.46 -17.02
CA SER A 92 -6.89 7.06 -18.42
C SER A 92 -7.68 5.76 -18.65
N LEU A 93 -7.81 4.93 -17.61
CA LEU A 93 -8.54 3.67 -17.67
C LEU A 93 -10.03 3.81 -17.35
N ILE A 94 -10.44 4.95 -16.81
CA ILE A 94 -11.83 5.21 -16.44
C ILE A 94 -12.59 5.70 -17.66
N LYS A 95 -13.74 5.09 -17.90
CA LYS A 95 -14.57 5.34 -19.08
C LYS A 95 -15.86 6.06 -18.73
N ASP A 96 -16.43 6.76 -19.70
CA ASP A 96 -17.74 7.36 -19.60
C ASP A 96 -18.78 6.30 -19.15
N GLY A 97 -19.62 6.67 -18.21
CA GLY A 97 -20.66 5.78 -17.65
C GLY A 97 -20.18 4.84 -16.54
N ASP A 98 -18.89 4.80 -16.23
CA ASP A 98 -18.38 3.96 -15.15
C ASP A 98 -18.95 4.34 -13.79
N THR A 99 -19.25 3.33 -12.98
CA THR A 99 -19.44 3.45 -11.53
C THR A 99 -18.19 2.90 -10.85
N ILE A 100 -17.49 3.74 -10.11
CA ILE A 100 -16.20 3.39 -9.53
C ILE A 100 -16.18 3.62 -8.02
N PHE A 101 -15.38 2.82 -7.33
CA PHE A 101 -14.99 3.04 -5.94
C PHE A 101 -13.59 3.63 -5.89
N ILE A 102 -13.42 4.68 -5.08
CA ILE A 102 -12.11 5.26 -4.77
C ILE A 102 -11.91 5.19 -3.26
N GLY A 103 -10.91 4.46 -2.82
CA GLY A 103 -10.54 4.35 -1.42
C GLY A 103 -9.74 5.55 -0.90
N PRO A 104 -9.39 5.54 0.40
CA PRO A 104 -8.56 6.56 1.00
C PRO A 104 -7.08 6.41 0.60
N GLY A 105 -6.32 7.47 0.79
CA GLY A 105 -4.90 7.53 0.56
C GLY A 105 -4.48 8.67 -0.36
N THR A 106 -3.23 9.10 -0.21
CA THR A 106 -2.74 10.29 -0.93
C THR A 106 -2.58 10.07 -2.43
N THR A 107 -2.35 8.82 -2.86
CA THR A 107 -2.35 8.47 -4.29
C THR A 107 -3.75 8.59 -4.88
N LEU A 108 -4.77 8.17 -4.13
CA LEU A 108 -6.17 8.28 -4.56
C LEU A 108 -6.66 9.73 -4.58
N VAL A 109 -6.12 10.58 -3.72
CA VAL A 109 -6.36 12.03 -3.78
C VAL A 109 -5.85 12.60 -5.12
N GLN A 110 -4.70 12.17 -5.59
CA GLN A 110 -4.20 12.57 -6.91
C GLN A 110 -5.10 12.07 -8.04
N LEU A 111 -5.65 10.86 -7.92
CA LEU A 111 -6.64 10.36 -8.88
C LEU A 111 -7.90 11.25 -8.90
N ALA A 112 -8.39 11.68 -7.74
CA ALA A 112 -9.52 12.59 -7.66
C ALA A 112 -9.24 13.94 -8.35
N LEU A 113 -8.03 14.49 -8.18
CA LEU A 113 -7.61 15.72 -8.86
C LEU A 113 -7.59 15.55 -10.39
N GLU A 114 -7.08 14.43 -10.88
CA GLU A 114 -7.09 14.12 -12.31
C GLU A 114 -8.53 13.96 -12.86
N LEU A 115 -9.41 13.30 -12.12
CA LEU A 115 -10.82 13.15 -12.49
C LEU A 115 -11.54 14.49 -12.54
N LYS A 116 -11.29 15.36 -11.59
CA LYS A 116 -11.86 16.71 -11.55
C LYS A 116 -11.47 17.53 -12.78
N GLY A 117 -10.24 17.37 -13.26
CA GLY A 117 -9.73 18.07 -14.44
C GLY A 117 -10.22 17.49 -15.78
N ARG A 118 -10.76 16.28 -15.78
CA ARG A 118 -11.19 15.59 -17.01
C ARG A 118 -12.58 16.02 -17.42
N LYS A 119 -12.77 16.26 -18.73
CA LYS A 119 -14.03 16.69 -19.31
C LYS A 119 -14.55 15.67 -20.31
N GLY A 120 -15.85 15.78 -20.66
CA GLY A 120 -16.44 15.00 -21.74
C GLY A 120 -16.93 13.61 -21.34
N TYR A 121 -17.09 13.34 -20.04
CA TYR A 121 -17.64 12.08 -19.55
C TYR A 121 -18.43 12.30 -18.26
N LYS A 122 -19.34 11.37 -17.98
CA LYS A 122 -20.10 11.31 -16.73
C LYS A 122 -19.83 9.97 -16.06
N ILE A 123 -19.50 10.01 -14.77
CA ILE A 123 -19.23 8.83 -13.96
C ILE A 123 -19.93 8.96 -12.60
N ARG A 124 -20.12 7.81 -11.95
CA ARG A 124 -20.49 7.77 -10.54
C ARG A 124 -19.28 7.37 -9.72
N VAL A 125 -19.01 8.10 -8.65
CA VAL A 125 -17.92 7.80 -7.72
C VAL A 125 -18.48 7.54 -6.34
N ILE A 126 -18.12 6.41 -5.77
CA ILE A 126 -18.35 6.07 -4.37
C ILE A 126 -17.01 6.10 -3.65
N THR A 127 -16.94 6.77 -2.52
CA THR A 127 -15.72 6.86 -1.73
C THR A 127 -16.04 6.85 -0.24
N ASN A 128 -15.11 6.34 0.56
CA ASN A 128 -15.11 6.49 2.01
C ASN A 128 -14.03 7.48 2.49
N SER A 129 -13.45 8.23 1.56
CA SER A 129 -12.40 9.21 1.84
C SER A 129 -12.96 10.63 1.87
N LEU A 130 -12.85 11.32 3.01
CA LEU A 130 -13.24 12.73 3.09
C LEU A 130 -12.40 13.61 2.18
N PRO A 131 -11.06 13.49 2.10
CA PRO A 131 -10.26 14.27 1.15
C PRO A 131 -10.70 14.10 -0.31
N VAL A 132 -10.99 12.88 -0.75
CA VAL A 132 -11.49 12.61 -2.11
C VAL A 132 -12.84 13.28 -2.33
N PHE A 133 -13.75 13.16 -1.37
CA PHE A 133 -15.08 13.79 -1.42
C PHE A 133 -14.96 15.32 -1.58
N LEU A 134 -14.12 15.97 -0.78
CA LEU A 134 -13.94 17.43 -0.82
C LEU A 134 -13.37 17.93 -2.15
N ILE A 135 -12.61 17.11 -2.86
CA ILE A 135 -12.11 17.44 -4.20
C ILE A 135 -13.23 17.34 -5.24
N LEU A 136 -14.08 16.32 -5.15
CA LEU A 136 -15.05 15.99 -6.20
C LEU A 136 -16.45 16.58 -5.98
N ASN A 137 -16.76 17.12 -4.81
CA ASN A 137 -18.13 17.50 -4.42
C ASN A 137 -18.75 18.61 -5.26
N ASP A 138 -17.95 19.40 -5.95
CA ASP A 138 -18.40 20.48 -6.81
C ASP A 138 -18.34 20.17 -8.32
N SER A 139 -18.02 18.92 -8.68
CA SER A 139 -17.95 18.50 -10.07
C SER A 139 -19.35 18.24 -10.65
N GLU A 140 -19.66 18.87 -11.77
CA GLU A 140 -20.94 18.70 -12.47
C GLU A 140 -21.05 17.37 -13.24
N THR A 141 -19.94 16.69 -13.49
CA THR A 141 -19.86 15.46 -14.28
C THR A 141 -19.76 14.20 -13.44
N ILE A 142 -19.69 14.35 -12.12
CA ILE A 142 -19.52 13.24 -11.17
C ILE A 142 -20.73 13.15 -10.24
N ASP A 143 -21.43 12.04 -10.32
CA ASP A 143 -22.44 11.64 -9.35
C ASP A 143 -21.70 11.02 -8.16
N LEU A 144 -21.64 11.74 -7.05
CA LEU A 144 -20.75 11.43 -5.92
C LEU A 144 -21.54 10.93 -4.72
N LEU A 145 -21.11 9.78 -4.18
CA LEU A 145 -21.67 9.21 -2.95
C LEU A 145 -20.54 9.01 -1.93
N LEU A 146 -20.69 9.62 -0.76
CA LEU A 146 -19.79 9.39 0.38
C LEU A 146 -20.36 8.30 1.28
N LEU A 147 -19.59 7.22 1.49
CA LEU A 147 -19.87 6.24 2.51
C LEU A 147 -19.56 6.82 3.88
N GLY A 148 -20.60 7.07 4.66
CA GLY A 148 -20.47 7.51 6.04
C GLY A 148 -20.16 6.37 7.00
N GLY A 149 -19.84 6.72 8.23
CA GLY A 149 -19.55 5.77 9.29
C GLY A 149 -18.70 6.38 10.39
N GLU A 150 -17.91 5.56 11.04
CA GLU A 150 -16.90 5.99 12.02
C GLU A 150 -15.76 6.72 11.29
N TYR A 151 -15.46 7.93 11.74
CA TYR A 151 -14.41 8.75 11.11
C TYR A 151 -13.04 8.50 11.73
N ARG A 152 -12.07 8.18 10.89
CA ARG A 152 -10.65 8.05 11.27
C ARG A 152 -9.91 9.32 10.87
N GLU A 153 -9.62 10.17 11.84
CA GLU A 153 -8.97 11.47 11.63
C GLU A 153 -7.59 11.33 10.97
N ILE A 154 -6.81 10.30 11.33
CA ILE A 154 -5.44 10.10 10.84
C ILE A 154 -5.39 10.01 9.31
N THR A 155 -6.34 9.32 8.70
CA THR A 155 -6.38 9.08 7.25
C THR A 155 -7.52 9.81 6.55
N GLY A 156 -8.47 10.39 7.29
CA GLY A 156 -9.65 11.02 6.74
C GLY A 156 -10.67 10.03 6.17
N ALA A 157 -10.64 8.79 6.62
CA ALA A 157 -11.50 7.73 6.10
C ALA A 157 -12.68 7.43 7.01
N PHE A 158 -13.82 7.06 6.41
CA PHE A 158 -14.98 6.52 7.10
C PHE A 158 -14.93 4.99 7.06
N VAL A 159 -15.15 4.35 8.21
CA VAL A 159 -15.02 2.91 8.40
C VAL A 159 -16.16 2.38 9.29
N GLY A 160 -16.11 1.09 9.59
CA GLY A 160 -17.03 0.44 10.52
C GLY A 160 -18.28 -0.12 9.86
N SER A 161 -19.22 -0.58 10.70
CA SER A 161 -20.37 -1.37 10.27
C SER A 161 -21.35 -0.61 9.38
N MET A 162 -21.55 0.68 9.59
CA MET A 162 -22.44 1.49 8.74
C MET A 162 -21.88 1.57 7.32
N ALA A 163 -20.58 1.84 7.17
CA ALA A 163 -19.95 1.89 5.87
C ALA A 163 -19.95 0.51 5.20
N SER A 164 -19.56 -0.55 5.90
CA SER A 164 -19.46 -1.89 5.34
C SER A 164 -20.81 -2.46 4.93
N THR A 165 -21.87 -2.23 5.72
CA THR A 165 -23.22 -2.70 5.41
C THR A 165 -23.75 -2.06 4.13
N ASN A 166 -23.57 -0.76 3.96
CA ASN A 166 -23.99 -0.08 2.73
C ASN A 166 -23.17 -0.54 1.52
N LEU A 167 -21.85 -0.70 1.70
CA LEU A 167 -20.95 -1.11 0.64
C LEU A 167 -21.27 -2.50 0.08
N LYS A 168 -21.70 -3.42 0.93
CA LYS A 168 -22.06 -4.80 0.52
C LYS A 168 -23.15 -4.84 -0.55
N ALA A 169 -24.04 -3.86 -0.60
CA ALA A 169 -25.11 -3.78 -1.58
C ALA A 169 -24.73 -3.13 -2.91
N MET A 170 -23.50 -2.58 -2.98
CA MET A 170 -23.02 -1.83 -4.15
C MET A 170 -22.17 -2.69 -5.07
N ARG A 171 -22.20 -2.38 -6.37
CA ARG A 171 -21.38 -3.01 -7.40
C ARG A 171 -20.64 -1.94 -8.21
N PHE A 172 -19.42 -2.22 -8.59
CA PHE A 172 -18.56 -1.28 -9.29
C PHE A 172 -18.03 -1.86 -10.59
N ALA A 173 -17.96 -1.04 -11.63
CA ALA A 173 -17.20 -1.39 -12.82
C ALA A 173 -15.69 -1.49 -12.48
N LYS A 174 -15.20 -0.55 -11.66
CA LYS A 174 -13.81 -0.49 -11.22
C LYS A 174 -13.71 -0.08 -9.75
N ALA A 175 -12.78 -0.67 -9.02
CA ALA A 175 -12.37 -0.20 -7.71
C ALA A 175 -10.89 0.15 -7.70
N PHE A 176 -10.57 1.31 -7.14
CA PHE A 176 -9.22 1.81 -6.98
C PHE A 176 -8.90 1.94 -5.48
N VAL A 177 -7.96 1.17 -5.03
CA VAL A 177 -7.50 1.19 -3.64
C VAL A 177 -6.00 1.36 -3.57
N SER A 178 -5.49 1.70 -2.39
CA SER A 178 -4.07 1.74 -2.11
C SER A 178 -3.73 0.82 -0.94
N ALA A 179 -2.43 0.69 -0.67
CA ALA A 179 -1.91 -0.09 0.44
C ALA A 179 -0.64 0.58 0.97
N ASN A 180 -0.27 0.27 2.21
CA ASN A 180 1.00 0.71 2.78
C ASN A 180 2.14 -0.26 2.45
N ALA A 181 1.80 -1.52 2.15
CA ALA A 181 2.77 -2.57 1.98
C ALA A 181 2.29 -3.61 0.97
N VAL A 182 3.22 -4.07 0.14
CA VAL A 182 3.02 -5.17 -0.82
C VAL A 182 4.11 -6.19 -0.56
N THR A 183 3.74 -7.40 -0.17
CA THR A 183 4.70 -8.47 0.11
C THR A 183 4.13 -9.82 -0.25
N HIS A 184 4.93 -10.69 -0.88
CA HIS A 184 4.49 -11.97 -1.40
C HIS A 184 3.17 -11.80 -2.19
N ASN A 185 2.17 -12.62 -1.96
CA ASN A 185 0.86 -12.53 -2.59
C ASN A 185 -0.14 -11.70 -1.75
N SER A 186 0.30 -10.62 -1.11
CA SER A 186 -0.52 -9.91 -0.13
C SER A 186 -0.32 -8.40 -0.16
N ILE A 187 -1.39 -7.68 0.11
CA ILE A 187 -1.36 -6.23 0.35
C ILE A 187 -1.87 -5.93 1.75
N ALA A 188 -1.26 -4.95 2.40
CA ALA A 188 -1.52 -4.63 3.79
C ALA A 188 -1.67 -3.14 4.05
N THR A 189 -2.43 -2.84 5.10
CA THR A 189 -2.61 -1.50 5.63
C THR A 189 -2.50 -1.51 7.16
N TYR A 190 -2.39 -0.34 7.77
CA TYR A 190 -2.26 -0.23 9.23
C TYR A 190 -3.57 -0.58 9.96
N SER A 191 -4.70 -0.14 9.44
CA SER A 191 -6.01 -0.28 10.08
C SER A 191 -6.79 -1.46 9.50
N ASP A 192 -7.18 -2.40 10.37
CA ASP A 192 -8.10 -3.48 10.00
C ASP A 192 -9.45 -2.96 9.52
N LYS A 193 -9.97 -1.91 10.14
CA LYS A 193 -11.24 -1.31 9.73
C LYS A 193 -11.20 -0.72 8.32
N GLU A 194 -10.10 -0.04 7.96
CA GLU A 194 -9.91 0.45 6.58
C GLU A 194 -9.68 -0.70 5.61
N GLY A 195 -8.90 -1.70 6.00
CA GLY A 195 -8.66 -2.89 5.18
C GLY A 195 -9.94 -3.63 4.83
N VAL A 196 -10.86 -3.79 5.77
CA VAL A 196 -12.16 -4.44 5.54
C VAL A 196 -13.00 -3.68 4.50
N ILE A 197 -13.03 -2.36 4.55
CA ILE A 197 -13.76 -1.56 3.55
C ILE A 197 -13.14 -1.75 2.16
N GLN A 198 -11.83 -1.69 2.05
CA GLN A 198 -11.14 -1.89 0.77
C GLN A 198 -11.35 -3.30 0.21
N GLN A 199 -11.29 -4.32 1.07
CA GLN A 199 -11.58 -5.71 0.69
C GLN A 199 -12.98 -5.86 0.11
N LEU A 200 -14.00 -5.29 0.76
CA LEU A 200 -15.38 -5.34 0.30
C LEU A 200 -15.56 -4.63 -1.04
N ALA A 201 -14.94 -3.46 -1.21
CA ALA A 201 -15.00 -2.71 -2.46
C ALA A 201 -14.38 -3.49 -3.62
N LEU A 202 -13.22 -4.09 -3.40
CA LEU A 202 -12.55 -4.92 -4.40
C LEU A 202 -13.41 -6.14 -4.76
N ASN A 203 -13.97 -6.83 -3.77
CA ASN A 203 -14.83 -7.98 -4.01
C ASN A 203 -16.07 -7.63 -4.84
N ASN A 204 -16.55 -6.40 -4.76
CA ASN A 204 -17.74 -5.92 -5.46
C ASN A 204 -17.44 -5.23 -6.80
N ALA A 205 -16.19 -5.21 -7.23
CA ALA A 205 -15.77 -4.61 -8.48
C ALA A 205 -15.50 -5.66 -9.56
N VAL A 206 -15.84 -5.32 -10.79
CA VAL A 206 -15.49 -6.14 -11.97
C VAL A 206 -13.99 -6.07 -12.22
N GLU A 207 -13.42 -4.88 -12.25
CA GLU A 207 -11.97 -4.67 -12.37
C GLU A 207 -11.41 -4.09 -11.08
N LYS A 208 -10.31 -4.68 -10.60
CA LYS A 208 -9.72 -4.43 -9.29
C LYS A 208 -8.30 -3.87 -9.46
N PHE A 209 -8.12 -2.62 -9.07
CA PHE A 209 -6.86 -1.89 -9.22
C PHE A 209 -6.24 -1.52 -7.88
N LEU A 210 -4.96 -1.82 -7.73
CA LEU A 210 -4.12 -1.32 -6.64
C LEU A 210 -3.23 -0.20 -7.18
N LEU A 211 -3.28 0.97 -6.54
CA LEU A 211 -2.44 2.12 -6.85
C LEU A 211 -1.43 2.31 -5.72
N VAL A 212 -0.17 2.01 -5.99
CA VAL A 212 0.93 2.13 -5.01
C VAL A 212 2.17 2.67 -5.70
N ASP A 213 2.89 3.58 -5.03
CA ASP A 213 4.21 3.95 -5.50
C ASP A 213 5.24 2.83 -5.24
N SER A 214 6.37 2.88 -5.93
CA SER A 214 7.38 1.82 -5.91
C SER A 214 8.03 1.58 -4.55
N THR A 215 7.87 2.50 -3.59
CA THR A 215 8.42 2.33 -2.24
C THR A 215 7.62 1.36 -1.37
N LYS A 216 6.44 0.94 -1.83
CA LYS A 216 5.55 0.04 -1.07
C LYS A 216 5.88 -1.44 -1.23
N PHE A 217 6.64 -1.80 -2.25
CA PHE A 217 7.00 -3.20 -2.50
C PHE A 217 7.99 -3.72 -1.45
N ASP A 218 7.81 -4.98 -1.07
CA ASP A 218 8.64 -5.70 -0.12
C ASP A 218 8.62 -5.08 1.28
N ARG A 219 7.45 -4.58 1.67
CA ARG A 219 7.16 -4.01 2.99
C ARG A 219 6.03 -4.76 3.67
N TYR A 220 5.94 -4.58 4.98
CA TYR A 220 4.92 -5.14 5.86
C TYR A 220 4.10 -4.06 6.51
N ASP A 221 2.83 -4.39 6.79
CA ASP A 221 1.99 -3.62 7.68
C ASP A 221 1.10 -4.57 8.50
N PHE A 222 0.33 -4.04 9.42
CA PHE A 222 -0.37 -4.81 10.45
C PHE A 222 -1.43 -5.75 9.89
N PHE A 223 -2.21 -5.30 8.89
CA PHE A 223 -3.40 -6.04 8.42
C PHE A 223 -3.34 -6.31 6.93
N ASN A 224 -3.20 -7.58 6.59
CA ASN A 224 -3.32 -8.05 5.20
C ASN A 224 -4.80 -8.11 4.83
N PHE A 225 -5.21 -7.41 3.78
CA PHE A 225 -6.62 -7.33 3.43
C PHE A 225 -6.98 -7.93 2.08
N TYR A 226 -6.02 -8.22 1.22
CA TYR A 226 -6.28 -8.82 -0.09
C TYR A 226 -5.09 -9.58 -0.63
N ASN A 227 -5.34 -10.52 -1.58
CA ASN A 227 -4.28 -11.22 -2.30
C ASN A 227 -4.05 -10.57 -3.67
N LEU A 228 -2.77 -10.50 -4.08
CA LEU A 228 -2.40 -9.93 -5.38
C LEU A 228 -2.97 -10.71 -6.55
N ASP A 229 -3.05 -12.05 -6.45
CA ASP A 229 -3.58 -12.91 -7.50
C ASP A 229 -5.09 -12.72 -7.75
N GLN A 230 -5.76 -12.02 -6.88
CA GLN A 230 -7.17 -11.63 -7.04
C GLN A 230 -7.34 -10.21 -7.60
N LEU A 231 -6.26 -9.44 -7.75
CA LEU A 231 -6.26 -8.14 -8.41
C LEU A 231 -6.12 -8.30 -9.92
N ASP A 232 -6.70 -7.38 -10.67
CA ASP A 232 -6.50 -7.31 -12.13
C ASP A 232 -5.20 -6.60 -12.47
N THR A 233 -4.88 -5.50 -11.79
CA THR A 233 -3.72 -4.69 -12.11
C THR A 233 -3.20 -3.94 -10.89
N ILE A 234 -1.87 -3.89 -10.75
CA ILE A 234 -1.17 -2.92 -9.93
C ILE A 234 -0.68 -1.79 -10.83
N ILE A 235 -1.03 -0.56 -10.51
CA ILE A 235 -0.47 0.63 -11.16
C ILE A 235 0.57 1.22 -10.24
N THR A 236 1.81 1.32 -10.70
CA THR A 236 2.94 1.87 -9.95
C THR A 236 3.77 2.80 -10.83
N ASP A 237 4.70 3.54 -10.23
CA ASP A 237 5.59 4.42 -10.97
C ASP A 237 6.74 3.66 -11.66
N ASN A 238 7.44 4.33 -12.55
CA ASN A 238 8.51 3.75 -13.38
C ASN A 238 9.79 3.43 -12.61
N GLN A 239 9.89 3.80 -11.33
CA GLN A 239 11.06 3.52 -10.48
C GLN A 239 11.01 2.13 -9.81
N ILE A 240 9.97 1.35 -10.05
CA ILE A 240 9.92 -0.03 -9.58
C ILE A 240 11.18 -0.78 -10.07
N SER A 241 11.85 -1.48 -9.15
CA SER A 241 13.05 -2.24 -9.50
C SER A 241 12.73 -3.42 -10.45
N PRO A 242 13.67 -3.83 -11.31
CA PRO A 242 13.47 -5.02 -12.14
C PRO A 242 13.17 -6.28 -11.33
N GLN A 243 13.76 -6.42 -10.14
CA GLN A 243 13.51 -7.57 -9.26
C GLN A 243 12.09 -7.56 -8.70
N HIS A 244 11.60 -6.42 -8.23
CA HIS A 244 10.22 -6.31 -7.76
C HIS A 244 9.22 -6.50 -8.91
N LEU A 245 9.50 -5.96 -10.07
CA LEU A 245 8.67 -6.16 -11.26
C LEU A 245 8.55 -7.65 -11.62
N GLU A 246 9.66 -8.37 -11.64
CA GLU A 246 9.68 -9.81 -11.91
C GLU A 246 8.94 -10.60 -10.82
N GLU A 247 9.22 -10.34 -9.55
CA GLU A 247 8.61 -11.05 -8.42
C GLU A 247 7.09 -10.89 -8.40
N PHE A 248 6.61 -9.66 -8.43
CA PHE A 248 5.19 -9.38 -8.26
C PHE A 248 4.36 -9.59 -9.52
N SER A 249 4.98 -9.56 -10.71
CA SER A 249 4.32 -9.93 -11.97
C SER A 249 3.89 -11.39 -12.03
N GLN A 250 4.41 -12.24 -11.15
CA GLN A 250 3.95 -13.63 -11.03
C GLN A 250 2.52 -13.73 -10.49
N TYR A 251 2.06 -12.75 -9.76
CA TYR A 251 0.74 -12.76 -9.13
C TYR A 251 -0.31 -12.00 -9.92
N THR A 252 0.05 -10.87 -10.51
CA THR A 252 -0.88 -9.97 -11.20
C THR A 252 -0.16 -9.12 -12.25
N THR A 253 -0.93 -8.46 -13.09
CA THR A 253 -0.39 -7.51 -14.06
C THR A 253 0.13 -6.27 -13.35
N ILE A 254 1.35 -5.84 -13.69
CA ILE A 254 1.92 -4.58 -13.20
C ILE A 254 2.01 -3.60 -14.37
N LEU A 255 1.34 -2.47 -14.22
CA LEU A 255 1.32 -1.38 -15.19
C LEU A 255 2.17 -0.23 -14.63
N LYS A 256 3.27 0.07 -15.32
CA LYS A 256 4.13 1.19 -14.96
C LYS A 256 3.60 2.49 -15.55
N ALA A 257 3.46 3.50 -14.69
CA ALA A 257 3.16 4.86 -15.11
C ALA A 257 4.43 5.56 -15.60
N ASP A 258 4.30 6.36 -16.63
CA ASP A 258 5.40 7.12 -17.24
C ASP A 258 5.61 8.48 -16.57
#